data_b3083f409c52025ecbc933e98f853bd5
#
_entry.id   b3083f409c52025ecbc933e98f853bd5
#
_cell.length_a   1.000
_cell.length_b   1.000
_cell.length_c   1.000
_cell.angle_alpha   90.00
_cell.angle_beta   90.00
_cell.angle_gamma   90.00
#
_symmetry.space_group_name_H-M   'P 1'
#
loop_
_entity.id
_entity.type
_entity.pdbx_description
1 polymer ?
#
loop_
_entity_poly.entity_id
_entity_poly.type
_entity_poly.pdbx_seq_one_letter_code
_entity_poly.pdbx_strand_id
1 'polypeptide(L)'
;QETANKLLKLFEEPPAGTHFLMVSEEPDLVLGTILSRTQRILVPPLSPEEYREAHPPKDERLFLDLFIMLMRLAYQRKVKEMREWADQLAGMGREPQKHFLQFCQRQVRENFVYNFHLTELNQQNEDEAAFSRNFARFINEHNVIPITEELATAETDIAQNVNARMVFFDLALKMIVLIMQK
;
A
#
# COMPACT_ATOMS: atom_id res chain seq x y z
N GLN A 1 -28.83 11.09 -11.11
CA GLN A 1 -29.97 10.19 -11.44
C GLN A 1 -30.08 9.92 -12.95
N GLU A 2 -29.93 10.91 -13.83
CA GLU A 2 -30.07 10.75 -15.28
C GLU A 2 -28.98 9.83 -15.90
N THR A 3 -27.75 9.90 -15.40
CA THR A 3 -26.63 9.06 -15.87
C THR A 3 -26.82 7.58 -15.49
N ALA A 4 -27.33 7.32 -14.28
CA ALA A 4 -27.62 5.96 -13.83
C ALA A 4 -28.72 5.30 -14.65
N ASN A 5 -29.77 6.05 -15.02
CA ASN A 5 -30.84 5.55 -15.86
C ASN A 5 -30.41 5.27 -17.31
N LYS A 6 -29.44 6.04 -17.86
CA LYS A 6 -28.85 5.76 -19.17
C LYS A 6 -28.04 4.48 -19.19
N LEU A 7 -27.28 4.23 -18.10
CA LEU A 7 -26.55 2.98 -17.89
C LEU A 7 -27.47 1.78 -17.76
N LEU A 8 -28.57 1.89 -17.02
CA LEU A 8 -29.55 0.81 -16.89
C LEU A 8 -30.16 0.41 -18.22
N LYS A 9 -30.50 1.37 -19.08
CA LYS A 9 -30.98 1.08 -20.44
C LYS A 9 -29.96 0.31 -21.29
N LEU A 10 -28.68 0.64 -21.15
CA LEU A 10 -27.59 -0.03 -21.86
C LEU A 10 -27.42 -1.49 -21.39
N PHE A 11 -27.70 -1.77 -20.11
CA PHE A 11 -27.70 -3.14 -19.57
C PHE A 11 -28.96 -3.94 -19.97
N GLU A 12 -30.09 -3.28 -20.18
CA GLU A 12 -31.36 -3.90 -20.61
C GLU A 12 -31.32 -4.31 -22.07
N GLU A 13 -30.76 -3.44 -22.92
CA GLU A 13 -30.69 -3.66 -24.36
C GLU A 13 -29.25 -3.40 -24.89
N PRO A 14 -28.32 -4.33 -24.58
CA PRO A 14 -26.94 -4.17 -25.03
C PRO A 14 -26.85 -4.29 -26.56
N PRO A 15 -26.00 -3.50 -27.22
CA PRO A 15 -25.71 -3.69 -28.64
C PRO A 15 -25.22 -5.12 -28.90
N ALA A 16 -25.55 -5.66 -30.08
CA ALA A 16 -25.16 -7.03 -30.44
C ALA A 16 -23.64 -7.25 -30.30
N GLY A 17 -23.26 -8.32 -29.62
CA GLY A 17 -21.86 -8.64 -29.38
C GLY A 17 -21.18 -7.88 -28.23
N THR A 18 -21.93 -7.11 -27.41
CA THR A 18 -21.39 -6.37 -26.26
C THR A 18 -21.54 -7.19 -24.99
N HIS A 19 -20.46 -7.29 -24.22
CA HIS A 19 -20.43 -7.91 -22.89
C HIS A 19 -19.96 -6.88 -21.87
N PHE A 20 -20.64 -6.81 -20.72
CA PHE A 20 -20.26 -5.95 -19.60
C PHE A 20 -19.65 -6.82 -18.49
N LEU A 21 -18.42 -6.49 -18.10
CA LEU A 21 -17.77 -7.07 -16.93
C LEU A 21 -17.71 -6.00 -15.84
N MET A 22 -18.35 -6.28 -14.72
CA MET A 22 -18.35 -5.42 -13.54
C MET A 22 -17.59 -6.11 -12.41
N VAL A 23 -16.70 -5.39 -11.77
CA VAL A 23 -15.94 -5.86 -10.61
C VAL A 23 -16.34 -5.01 -9.41
N SER A 24 -16.68 -5.66 -8.31
CA SER A 24 -17.01 -5.01 -7.04
C SER A 24 -16.51 -5.86 -5.88
N GLU A 25 -15.91 -5.22 -4.90
CA GLU A 25 -15.54 -5.85 -3.64
C GLU A 25 -16.74 -5.95 -2.68
N GLU A 26 -17.73 -5.07 -2.85
CA GLU A 26 -18.94 -4.99 -2.04
C GLU A 26 -20.20 -5.22 -2.89
N PRO A 27 -20.52 -6.48 -3.24
CA PRO A 27 -21.63 -6.79 -4.13
C PRO A 27 -23.00 -6.35 -3.56
N ASP A 28 -23.13 -6.27 -2.25
CA ASP A 28 -24.38 -5.87 -1.59
C ASP A 28 -24.69 -4.37 -1.73
N LEU A 29 -23.70 -3.54 -2.10
CA LEU A 29 -23.88 -2.14 -2.43
C LEU A 29 -24.26 -1.93 -3.92
N VAL A 30 -24.18 -2.95 -4.74
CA VAL A 30 -24.59 -2.87 -6.15
C VAL A 30 -26.10 -2.87 -6.22
N LEU A 31 -26.65 -1.92 -7.03
CA LEU A 31 -28.10 -1.79 -7.23
C LEU A 31 -28.74 -3.13 -7.61
N GLY A 32 -29.80 -3.54 -6.93
CA GLY A 32 -30.53 -4.78 -7.16
C GLY A 32 -31.02 -4.93 -8.62
N THR A 33 -31.30 -3.82 -9.30
CA THR A 33 -31.65 -3.78 -10.73
C THR A 33 -30.50 -4.21 -11.65
N ILE A 34 -29.25 -4.01 -11.25
CA ILE A 34 -28.07 -4.48 -11.98
C ILE A 34 -27.85 -5.96 -11.65
N LEU A 35 -27.92 -6.32 -10.37
CA LEU A 35 -27.72 -7.72 -9.93
C LEU A 35 -28.71 -8.69 -10.60
N SER A 36 -29.97 -8.27 -10.80
CA SER A 36 -30.99 -9.10 -11.45
C SER A 36 -30.73 -9.38 -12.95
N ARG A 37 -29.84 -8.62 -13.59
CA ARG A 37 -29.50 -8.71 -15.01
C ARG A 37 -28.08 -9.20 -15.29
N THR A 38 -27.36 -9.55 -14.24
CA THR A 38 -25.97 -10.00 -14.32
C THR A 38 -25.81 -11.40 -13.74
N GLN A 39 -24.87 -12.14 -14.28
CA GLN A 39 -24.43 -13.39 -13.69
C GLN A 39 -23.34 -13.06 -12.68
N ARG A 40 -23.59 -13.38 -11.40
CA ARG A 40 -22.60 -13.22 -10.34
C ARG A 40 -21.57 -14.34 -10.41
N ILE A 41 -20.32 -13.97 -10.52
CA ILE A 41 -19.17 -14.88 -10.40
C ILE A 41 -18.43 -14.49 -9.14
N LEU A 42 -18.39 -15.40 -8.16
CA LEU A 42 -17.60 -15.19 -6.94
C LEU A 42 -16.14 -15.54 -7.25
N VAL A 43 -15.26 -14.57 -7.14
CA VAL A 43 -13.82 -14.77 -7.20
C VAL A 43 -13.33 -14.84 -5.74
N PRO A 44 -12.92 -16.01 -5.23
CA PRO A 44 -12.40 -16.10 -3.88
C PRO A 44 -11.10 -15.30 -3.77
N PRO A 45 -10.79 -14.72 -2.59
CA PRO A 45 -9.50 -14.10 -2.36
C PRO A 45 -8.39 -15.14 -2.56
N LEU A 46 -7.30 -14.71 -3.19
CA LEU A 46 -6.11 -15.55 -3.32
C LEU A 46 -5.57 -15.90 -1.92
N SER A 47 -5.12 -17.12 -1.74
CA SER A 47 -4.33 -17.45 -0.56
C SER A 47 -3.03 -16.62 -0.55
N PRO A 48 -2.39 -16.43 0.60
CA PRO A 48 -1.10 -15.71 0.66
C PRO A 48 -0.02 -16.31 -0.26
N GLU A 49 -0.08 -17.62 -0.49
CA GLU A 49 0.85 -18.33 -1.38
C GLU A 49 0.52 -18.06 -2.85
N GLU A 50 -0.73 -18.20 -3.26
CA GLU A 50 -1.20 -17.89 -4.62
C GLU A 50 -0.99 -16.41 -4.96
N TYR A 51 -1.18 -15.50 -3.98
CA TYR A 51 -0.91 -14.08 -4.17
C TYR A 51 0.58 -13.83 -4.45
N ARG A 52 1.49 -14.49 -3.71
CA ARG A 52 2.94 -14.41 -3.94
C ARG A 52 3.37 -14.99 -5.28
N GLU A 53 2.74 -16.08 -5.72
CA GLU A 53 3.02 -16.69 -7.03
C GLU A 53 2.53 -15.80 -8.18
N ALA A 54 1.33 -15.22 -8.06
CA ALA A 54 0.76 -14.30 -9.05
C ALA A 54 1.50 -12.96 -9.09
N HIS A 55 2.04 -12.52 -7.96
CA HIS A 55 2.80 -11.29 -7.79
C HIS A 55 4.19 -11.63 -7.23
N PRO A 56 5.07 -12.25 -8.05
CA PRO A 56 6.41 -12.59 -7.59
C PRO A 56 7.11 -11.32 -7.13
N PRO A 57 7.79 -11.37 -5.99
CA PRO A 57 8.37 -10.20 -5.32
C PRO A 57 9.62 -9.70 -6.05
N LYS A 58 9.47 -9.28 -7.33
CA LYS A 58 10.60 -8.71 -8.10
C LYS A 58 11.20 -7.48 -7.42
N ASP A 59 10.40 -6.80 -6.61
CA ASP A 59 10.77 -5.53 -6.00
C ASP A 59 10.85 -5.58 -4.46
N GLU A 60 10.46 -6.67 -3.79
CA GLU A 60 10.44 -6.70 -2.31
C GLU A 60 11.81 -6.45 -1.69
N ARG A 61 12.87 -6.97 -2.27
CA ARG A 61 14.24 -6.71 -1.78
C ARG A 61 14.62 -5.25 -1.97
N LEU A 62 14.31 -4.68 -3.15
CA LEU A 62 14.52 -3.26 -3.41
C LEU A 62 13.71 -2.38 -2.46
N PHE A 63 12.45 -2.75 -2.20
CA PHE A 63 11.58 -2.02 -1.28
C PHE A 63 12.07 -2.10 0.17
N LEU A 64 12.58 -3.25 0.58
CA LEU A 64 13.21 -3.39 1.90
C LEU A 64 14.45 -2.49 2.01
N ASP A 65 15.33 -2.49 1.01
CA ASP A 65 16.51 -1.63 1.00
C ASP A 65 16.15 -0.14 1.06
N LEU A 66 15.13 0.28 0.29
CA LEU A 66 14.63 1.66 0.30
C LEU A 66 13.98 2.04 1.65
N PHE A 67 13.26 1.12 2.27
CA PHE A 67 12.67 1.32 3.60
C PHE A 67 13.76 1.43 4.67
N ILE A 68 14.73 0.54 4.67
CA ILE A 68 15.90 0.59 5.56
C ILE A 68 16.64 1.91 5.39
N MET A 69 16.84 2.35 4.16
CA MET A 69 17.50 3.61 3.84
C MET A 69 16.71 4.80 4.42
N LEU A 70 15.39 4.86 4.19
CA LEU A 70 14.52 5.89 4.77
C LEU A 70 14.66 5.98 6.28
N MET A 71 14.53 4.84 6.98
CA MET A 71 14.58 4.81 8.45
C MET A 71 15.95 5.20 8.98
N ARG A 72 17.02 4.78 8.30
CA ARG A 72 18.39 5.19 8.65
C ARG A 72 18.63 6.68 8.45
N LEU A 73 18.18 7.24 7.32
CA LEU A 73 18.30 8.67 7.01
C LEU A 73 17.50 9.51 8.00
N ALA A 74 16.29 9.07 8.36
CA ALA A 74 15.43 9.72 9.35
C ALA A 74 16.09 9.75 10.73
N TYR A 75 16.61 8.62 11.19
CA TYR A 75 17.30 8.53 12.47
C TYR A 75 18.56 9.42 12.51
N GLN A 76 19.33 9.47 11.41
CA GLN A 76 20.54 10.27 11.28
C GLN A 76 20.29 11.75 10.91
N ARG A 77 19.03 12.13 10.62
CA ARG A 77 18.59 13.47 10.18
C ARG A 77 19.34 13.96 8.94
N LYS A 78 19.62 13.07 7.99
CA LYS A 78 20.38 13.36 6.77
C LYS A 78 19.49 13.92 5.65
N VAL A 79 19.07 15.17 5.80
CA VAL A 79 18.07 15.81 4.90
C VAL A 79 18.53 15.89 3.45
N LYS A 80 19.83 16.05 3.18
CA LYS A 80 20.34 16.10 1.78
C LYS A 80 20.16 14.76 1.09
N GLU A 81 20.54 13.67 1.75
CA GLU A 81 20.43 12.32 1.24
C GLU A 81 18.96 11.86 1.14
N MET A 82 18.07 12.40 1.97
CA MET A 82 16.63 12.18 1.84
C MET A 82 16.07 12.71 0.52
N ARG A 83 16.61 13.81 0.02
CA ARG A 83 16.22 14.36 -1.28
C ARG A 83 16.60 13.40 -2.41
N GLU A 84 17.81 12.85 -2.37
CA GLU A 84 18.27 11.85 -3.35
C GLU A 84 17.42 10.58 -3.30
N TRP A 85 17.08 10.11 -2.10
CA TRP A 85 16.16 9.02 -1.88
C TRP A 85 14.76 9.31 -2.47
N ALA A 86 14.22 10.51 -2.26
CA ALA A 86 12.94 10.92 -2.83
C ALA A 86 12.99 11.01 -4.36
N ASP A 87 14.12 11.48 -4.93
CA ASP A 87 14.35 11.53 -6.37
C ASP A 87 14.38 10.12 -6.99
N GLN A 88 15.00 9.16 -6.32
CA GLN A 88 15.03 7.75 -6.74
C GLN A 88 13.61 7.17 -6.82
N LEU A 89 12.79 7.36 -5.80
CA LEU A 89 11.40 6.90 -5.78
C LEU A 89 10.54 7.64 -6.80
N ALA A 90 10.73 8.95 -6.97
CA ALA A 90 10.00 9.72 -7.96
C ALA A 90 10.29 9.27 -9.41
N GLY A 91 11.45 8.68 -9.66
CA GLY A 91 11.82 8.07 -10.94
C GLY A 91 11.15 6.72 -11.20
N MET A 92 10.55 6.08 -10.20
CA MET A 92 9.76 4.86 -10.35
C MET A 92 8.36 5.22 -10.89
N GLY A 93 7.72 4.31 -11.63
CA GLY A 93 6.33 4.52 -12.07
C GLY A 93 5.35 4.56 -10.87
N ARG A 94 4.14 5.10 -11.11
CA ARG A 94 3.13 5.28 -10.04
C ARG A 94 2.76 4.00 -9.32
N GLU A 95 2.53 2.91 -10.04
CA GLU A 95 2.16 1.64 -9.41
C GLU A 95 3.28 1.09 -8.51
N PRO A 96 4.57 1.05 -8.91
CA PRO A 96 5.66 0.74 -7.99
C PRO A 96 5.73 1.67 -6.77
N GLN A 97 5.45 2.97 -6.91
CA GLN A 97 5.42 3.91 -5.78
C GLN A 97 4.34 3.56 -4.76
N LYS A 98 3.12 3.24 -5.22
CA LYS A 98 2.02 2.78 -4.36
C LYS A 98 2.38 1.48 -3.65
N HIS A 99 2.88 0.49 -4.40
CA HIS A 99 3.30 -0.79 -3.83
C HIS A 99 4.40 -0.63 -2.79
N PHE A 100 5.35 0.29 -3.01
CA PHE A 100 6.36 0.64 -2.02
C PHE A 100 5.75 1.20 -0.73
N LEU A 101 4.77 2.10 -0.82
CA LEU A 101 4.11 2.67 0.36
C LEU A 101 3.28 1.63 1.12
N GLN A 102 2.59 0.73 0.42
CA GLN A 102 1.91 -0.42 1.02
C GLN A 102 2.90 -1.38 1.71
N PHE A 103 4.03 -1.64 1.06
CA PHE A 103 5.13 -2.40 1.67
C PHE A 103 5.63 -1.75 2.96
N CYS A 104 5.83 -0.43 2.96
CA CYS A 104 6.23 0.32 4.16
C CYS A 104 5.21 0.20 5.29
N GLN A 105 3.91 0.31 5.00
CA GLN A 105 2.84 0.13 5.98
C GLN A 105 2.87 -1.28 6.59
N ARG A 106 3.04 -2.31 5.75
CA ARG A 106 3.21 -3.69 6.21
C ARG A 106 4.44 -3.82 7.11
N GLN A 107 5.60 -3.25 6.72
CA GLN A 107 6.83 -3.31 7.53
C GLN A 107 6.66 -2.64 8.90
N VAL A 108 5.98 -1.49 8.96
CA VAL A 108 5.70 -0.81 10.24
C VAL A 108 4.83 -1.69 11.14
N ARG A 109 3.76 -2.28 10.60
CA ARG A 109 2.89 -3.21 11.32
C ARG A 109 3.66 -4.45 11.82
N GLU A 110 4.42 -5.11 10.95
CA GLU A 110 5.18 -6.31 11.31
C GLU A 110 6.24 -6.03 12.39
N ASN A 111 6.93 -4.88 12.32
CA ASN A 111 7.88 -4.47 13.36
C ASN A 111 7.18 -4.14 14.69
N PHE A 112 5.97 -3.59 14.66
CA PHE A 112 5.17 -3.39 15.88
C PHE A 112 4.75 -4.72 16.49
N VAL A 113 4.22 -5.65 15.70
CA VAL A 113 3.83 -7.00 16.15
C VAL A 113 5.03 -7.79 16.69
N TYR A 114 6.20 -7.63 16.07
CA TYR A 114 7.43 -8.28 16.52
C TYR A 114 7.76 -7.99 18.00
N ASN A 115 7.47 -6.76 18.48
CA ASN A 115 7.73 -6.37 19.86
C ASN A 115 6.87 -7.12 20.90
N PHE A 116 5.74 -7.70 20.48
CA PHE A 116 4.87 -8.50 21.36
C PHE A 116 5.26 -9.98 21.40
N HIS A 117 6.31 -10.40 20.67
CA HIS A 117 6.77 -11.78 20.57
C HIS A 117 5.69 -12.78 20.08
N LEU A 118 4.71 -12.30 19.33
CA LEU A 118 3.63 -13.10 18.76
C LEU A 118 4.06 -13.61 17.37
N THR A 119 4.91 -14.63 17.36
CA THR A 119 5.49 -15.19 16.11
C THR A 119 4.44 -15.70 15.13
N GLU A 120 3.30 -16.18 15.62
CA GLU A 120 2.19 -16.68 14.80
C GLU A 120 1.51 -15.57 13.98
N LEU A 121 1.61 -14.32 14.41
CA LEU A 121 1.02 -13.16 13.73
C LEU A 121 2.00 -12.42 12.82
N ASN A 122 3.28 -12.79 12.86
CA ASN A 122 4.33 -12.16 12.08
C ASN A 122 4.54 -12.90 10.74
N GLN A 123 4.43 -12.18 9.63
CA GLN A 123 4.51 -12.73 8.28
C GLN A 123 5.78 -12.28 7.53
N GLN A 124 6.86 -12.01 8.26
CA GLN A 124 8.13 -11.56 7.71
C GLN A 124 8.90 -12.71 7.04
N ASN A 125 9.60 -12.39 5.95
CA ASN A 125 10.60 -13.27 5.38
C ASN A 125 11.93 -13.18 6.17
N GLU A 126 12.94 -13.99 5.82
CA GLU A 126 14.21 -14.05 6.56
C GLU A 126 14.96 -12.72 6.58
N ASP A 127 14.99 -11.99 5.45
CA ASP A 127 15.66 -10.69 5.32
C ASP A 127 14.95 -9.62 6.16
N GLU A 128 13.62 -9.59 6.12
CA GLU A 128 12.80 -8.69 6.94
C GLU A 128 12.96 -8.99 8.43
N ALA A 129 12.96 -10.26 8.82
CA ALA A 129 13.16 -10.67 10.20
C ALA A 129 14.57 -10.32 10.71
N ALA A 130 15.59 -10.41 9.84
CA ALA A 130 16.95 -9.99 10.16
C ALA A 130 17.03 -8.47 10.43
N PHE A 131 16.31 -7.67 9.67
CA PHE A 131 16.19 -6.23 9.88
C PHE A 131 15.42 -5.91 11.16
N SER A 132 14.29 -6.56 11.39
CA SER A 132 13.40 -6.31 12.54
C SER A 132 14.07 -6.55 13.88
N ARG A 133 14.99 -7.50 13.99
CA ARG A 133 15.77 -7.75 15.23
C ARG A 133 16.41 -6.49 15.82
N ASN A 134 16.84 -5.56 14.96
CA ASN A 134 17.49 -4.33 15.38
C ASN A 134 16.58 -3.10 15.28
N PHE A 135 15.57 -3.16 14.41
CA PHE A 135 14.74 -2.02 14.09
C PHE A 135 13.43 -1.97 14.86
N ALA A 136 12.80 -3.11 15.19
CA ALA A 136 11.48 -3.16 15.82
C ALA A 136 11.35 -2.27 17.06
N ARG A 137 12.40 -2.13 17.86
CA ARG A 137 12.45 -1.27 19.05
C ARG A 137 12.17 0.22 18.80
N PHE A 138 12.28 0.68 17.54
CA PHE A 138 11.99 2.06 17.16
C PHE A 138 10.51 2.28 16.82
N ILE A 139 9.73 1.20 16.64
CA ILE A 139 8.30 1.25 16.40
C ILE A 139 7.60 0.90 17.72
N ASN A 140 6.80 1.82 18.23
CA ASN A 140 6.13 1.70 19.51
C ASN A 140 4.67 2.19 19.43
N GLU A 141 3.94 2.11 20.54
CA GLU A 141 2.52 2.48 20.62
C GLU A 141 2.24 3.97 20.33
N HIS A 142 3.24 4.84 20.53
CA HIS A 142 3.09 6.29 20.30
C HIS A 142 3.32 6.68 18.84
N ASN A 143 4.11 5.91 18.08
CA ASN A 143 4.48 6.28 16.73
C ASN A 143 3.93 5.38 15.63
N VAL A 144 3.48 4.15 15.94
CA VAL A 144 2.97 3.21 14.94
C VAL A 144 1.78 3.79 14.15
N ILE A 145 0.81 4.39 14.84
CA ILE A 145 -0.37 4.98 14.20
C ILE A 145 0.01 6.21 13.37
N PRO A 146 0.71 7.24 13.91
CA PRO A 146 1.12 8.38 13.11
C PRO A 146 1.98 8.03 11.89
N ILE A 147 2.91 7.07 12.00
CA ILE A 147 3.70 6.61 10.86
C ILE A 147 2.82 5.98 9.79
N THR A 148 1.87 5.13 10.19
CA THR A 148 0.97 4.46 9.25
C THR A 148 0.05 5.47 8.55
N GLU A 149 -0.47 6.47 9.26
CA GLU A 149 -1.30 7.54 8.71
C GLU A 149 -0.54 8.38 7.67
N GLU A 150 0.72 8.73 7.93
CA GLU A 150 1.54 9.48 6.97
C GLU A 150 1.85 8.65 5.71
N LEU A 151 2.10 7.36 5.86
CA LEU A 151 2.28 6.45 4.72
C LEU A 151 1.00 6.32 3.89
N ALA A 152 -0.16 6.20 4.52
CA ALA A 152 -1.45 6.13 3.84
C ALA A 152 -1.81 7.46 3.14
N THR A 153 -1.47 8.59 3.75
CA THR A 153 -1.63 9.91 3.14
C THR A 153 -0.74 10.03 1.89
N ALA A 154 0.53 9.63 1.99
CA ALA A 154 1.44 9.62 0.84
C ALA A 154 0.93 8.72 -0.30
N GLU A 155 0.38 7.55 0.02
CA GLU A 155 -0.23 6.65 -0.97
C GLU A 155 -1.42 7.30 -1.69
N THR A 156 -2.27 7.98 -0.93
CA THR A 156 -3.42 8.74 -1.47
C THR A 156 -2.96 9.86 -2.39
N ASP A 157 -1.95 10.62 -1.98
CA ASP A 157 -1.37 11.72 -2.77
C ASP A 157 -0.79 11.20 -4.10
N ILE A 158 -0.05 10.09 -4.08
CA ILE A 158 0.46 9.45 -5.29
C ILE A 158 -0.69 8.99 -6.20
N ALA A 159 -1.74 8.42 -5.63
CA ALA A 159 -2.93 8.01 -6.39
C ALA A 159 -3.64 9.21 -7.05
N GLN A 160 -3.65 10.37 -6.38
CA GLN A 160 -4.23 11.64 -6.87
C GLN A 160 -3.32 12.44 -7.80
N ASN A 161 -2.18 11.90 -8.23
CA ASN A 161 -1.23 12.57 -9.11
C ASN A 161 -0.48 13.77 -8.50
N VAL A 162 -0.36 13.84 -7.19
CA VAL A 162 0.53 14.82 -6.55
C VAL A 162 1.98 14.52 -6.96
N ASN A 163 2.81 15.54 -6.96
CA ASN A 163 4.21 15.42 -7.36
C ASN A 163 4.96 14.44 -6.44
N ALA A 164 5.32 13.27 -6.96
CA ALA A 164 5.91 12.19 -6.19
C ALA A 164 7.19 12.60 -5.43
N ARG A 165 8.05 13.45 -6.04
CA ARG A 165 9.25 13.96 -5.38
C ARG A 165 8.92 14.73 -4.11
N MET A 166 7.88 15.57 -4.16
CA MET A 166 7.45 16.35 -3.00
C MET A 166 6.85 15.44 -1.94
N VAL A 167 6.00 14.49 -2.34
CA VAL A 167 5.36 13.53 -1.43
C VAL A 167 6.41 12.72 -0.67
N PHE A 168 7.36 12.10 -1.37
CA PHE A 168 8.39 11.28 -0.72
C PHE A 168 9.37 12.12 0.11
N PHE A 169 9.69 13.34 -0.30
CA PHE A 169 10.55 14.20 0.50
C PHE A 169 9.86 14.67 1.79
N ASP A 170 8.58 15.07 1.71
CA ASP A 170 7.78 15.45 2.88
C ASP A 170 7.63 14.25 3.85
N LEU A 171 7.30 13.08 3.33
CA LEU A 171 7.25 11.84 4.10
C LEU A 171 8.57 11.59 4.84
N ALA A 172 9.71 11.72 4.16
CA ALA A 172 11.02 11.50 4.75
C ALA A 172 11.32 12.50 5.88
N LEU A 173 10.93 13.76 5.73
CA LEU A 173 11.09 14.78 6.78
C LEU A 173 10.21 14.47 8.01
N LYS A 174 8.96 14.06 7.80
CA LYS A 174 8.05 13.67 8.87
C LYS A 174 8.58 12.46 9.64
N MET A 175 9.20 11.49 8.97
CA MET A 175 9.81 10.34 9.62
C MET A 175 10.91 10.72 10.61
N ILE A 176 11.62 11.84 10.43
CA ILE A 176 12.61 12.34 11.42
C ILE A 176 11.98 12.54 12.80
N VAL A 177 10.79 13.09 12.82
CA VAL A 177 10.07 13.40 14.08
C VAL A 177 9.43 12.12 14.63
N LEU A 178 8.75 11.38 13.78
CA LEU A 178 7.94 10.24 14.17
C LEU A 178 8.76 9.09 14.75
N ILE A 179 9.92 8.76 14.15
CA ILE A 179 10.75 7.65 14.63
C ILE A 179 11.42 7.95 15.99
N MET A 180 11.43 9.20 16.41
CA MET A 180 12.02 9.64 17.68
C MET A 180 10.99 9.76 18.81
N GLN A 181 9.71 9.60 18.54
CA GLN A 181 8.65 9.57 19.55
C GLN A 181 8.79 8.32 20.41
N LYS A 182 8.79 8.53 21.74
CA LYS A 182 8.93 7.50 22.78
C LYS A 182 7.68 7.42 23.60
#